data_5033a340f64ae9c06aa038511c82a989
#
_entry.id   5033a340f64ae9c06aa038511c82a989
#
_cell.length_a   1.000
_cell.length_b   1.000
_cell.length_c   1.000
_cell.angle_alpha   90.00
_cell.angle_beta   90.00
_cell.angle_gamma   90.00
#
_symmetry.space_group_name_H-M   'P 1'
#
loop_
_entity.id
_entity.type
_entity.pdbx_description
1 polymer ?
#
loop_
_entity_poly.entity_id
_entity_poly.type
_entity_poly.pdbx_seq_one_letter_code
_entity_poly.pdbx_strand_id
1 'polypeptide(L)'
;MSRRITLPQLKKYDIGQKVIEALADSESRAILFSIVKKGSTAAELSDKLKIPLSSVYKKLSDLEELTLIKVEKWMISDKGRKFKIYRSRIKQAEISIKKPEPVL
;
A
#
# COMPACT_ATOMS: atom_id res chain seq x y z
N MET A 1 8.23 -35.26 6.29
CA MET A 1 6.81 -35.23 5.87
C MET A 1 6.48 -33.89 5.27
N SER A 2 6.18 -33.86 4.00
CA SER A 2 5.76 -32.63 3.36
C SER A 2 4.27 -32.38 3.66
N ARG A 3 3.98 -31.25 4.29
CA ARG A 3 2.59 -30.81 4.42
C ARG A 3 2.12 -30.34 3.05
N ARG A 4 1.01 -30.89 2.61
CA ARG A 4 0.34 -30.36 1.43
C ARG A 4 -0.29 -29.02 1.80
N ILE A 5 0.12 -27.97 1.10
CA ILE A 5 -0.48 -26.67 1.26
C ILE A 5 -1.66 -26.57 0.29
N THR A 6 -2.83 -26.25 0.81
CA THR A 6 -4.03 -26.08 -0.03
C THR A 6 -3.97 -24.76 -0.80
N LEU A 7 -4.72 -24.66 -1.90
CA LEU A 7 -4.81 -23.42 -2.68
C LEU A 7 -5.21 -22.18 -1.84
N PRO A 8 -6.21 -22.28 -0.94
CA PRO A 8 -6.55 -21.15 -0.08
C PRO A 8 -5.40 -20.72 0.84
N GLN A 9 -4.63 -21.67 1.35
CA GLN A 9 -3.46 -21.38 2.20
C GLN A 9 -2.35 -20.71 1.40
N LEU A 10 -2.09 -21.16 0.18
CA LEU A 10 -1.13 -20.53 -0.72
C LEU A 10 -1.51 -19.10 -1.05
N LYS A 11 -2.80 -18.85 -1.32
CA LYS A 11 -3.29 -17.49 -1.60
C LYS A 11 -3.11 -16.56 -0.42
N LYS A 12 -3.41 -17.02 0.81
CA LYS A 12 -3.21 -16.24 2.03
C LYS A 12 -1.74 -15.90 2.24
N TYR A 13 -0.87 -16.89 2.05
CA TYR A 13 0.56 -16.70 2.17
C TYR A 13 1.07 -15.69 1.15
N ASP A 14 0.62 -15.80 -0.10
CA ASP A 14 1.02 -14.92 -1.18
C ASP A 14 0.59 -13.46 -0.92
N ILE A 15 -0.64 -13.26 -0.45
CA ILE A 15 -1.13 -11.93 -0.08
C ILE A 15 -0.33 -11.35 1.09
N GLY A 16 -0.08 -12.15 2.13
CA GLY A 16 0.72 -11.75 3.26
C GLY A 16 2.13 -11.36 2.86
N GLN A 17 2.74 -12.12 1.98
CA GLN A 17 4.07 -11.84 1.45
C GLN A 17 4.10 -10.51 0.69
N LYS A 18 3.09 -10.27 -0.14
CA LYS A 18 2.97 -9.02 -0.90
C LYS A 18 2.79 -7.80 -0.01
N VAL A 19 2.00 -7.93 1.06
CA VAL A 19 1.83 -6.86 2.05
C VAL A 19 3.16 -6.55 2.74
N ILE A 20 3.88 -7.58 3.16
CA ILE A 20 5.20 -7.43 3.78
C ILE A 20 6.16 -6.73 2.82
N GLU A 21 6.20 -7.15 1.56
CA GLU A 21 7.04 -6.53 0.53
C GLU A 21 6.70 -5.06 0.32
N ALA A 22 5.41 -4.73 0.25
CA ALA A 22 4.97 -3.35 0.10
C ALA A 22 5.38 -2.49 1.29
N LEU A 23 5.24 -3.01 2.51
CA LEU A 23 5.62 -2.29 3.73
C LEU A 23 7.14 -2.23 3.92
N ALA A 24 7.88 -3.14 3.31
CA ALA A 24 9.34 -3.13 3.32
C ALA A 24 9.91 -2.13 2.32
N ASP A 25 9.16 -1.78 1.28
CA ASP A 25 9.59 -0.81 0.29
C ASP A 25 9.49 0.61 0.85
N SER A 26 10.62 1.32 0.90
CA SER A 26 10.68 2.65 1.50
C SER A 26 9.78 3.66 0.79
N GLU A 27 9.68 3.60 -0.52
CA GLU A 27 8.84 4.50 -1.29
C GLU A 27 7.36 4.24 -1.05
N SER A 28 6.96 2.98 -1.00
CA SER A 28 5.57 2.60 -0.68
C SER A 28 5.18 3.05 0.73
N ARG A 29 6.08 2.88 1.70
CA ARG A 29 5.85 3.39 3.07
C ARG A 29 5.70 4.90 3.09
N ALA A 30 6.56 5.61 2.37
CA ALA A 30 6.50 7.07 2.29
C ALA A 30 5.16 7.54 1.71
N ILE A 31 4.67 6.86 0.68
CA ILE A 31 3.36 7.14 0.09
C ILE A 31 2.26 6.92 1.14
N LEU A 32 2.26 5.76 1.79
CA LEU A 32 1.26 5.44 2.81
C LEU A 32 1.23 6.47 3.93
N PHE A 33 2.38 6.82 4.49
CA PHE A 33 2.45 7.81 5.58
C PHE A 33 1.99 9.19 5.14
N SER A 34 2.25 9.56 3.89
CA SER A 34 1.87 10.86 3.36
C SER A 34 0.36 11.06 3.26
N ILE A 35 -0.39 9.97 3.15
CA ILE A 35 -1.84 10.02 2.94
C ILE A 35 -2.66 9.48 4.11
N VAL A 36 -2.05 9.37 5.28
CA VAL A 36 -2.76 8.94 6.50
C VAL A 36 -3.72 10.00 6.99
N LYS A 37 -3.25 11.23 7.15
CA LYS A 37 -4.05 12.34 7.69
C LYS A 37 -4.86 13.07 6.63
N LYS A 38 -4.30 13.21 5.45
CA LYS A 38 -4.92 13.95 4.35
C LYS A 38 -4.63 13.24 3.05
N GLY A 39 -5.66 13.08 2.23
CA GLY A 39 -5.53 12.48 0.91
C GLY A 39 -4.71 13.35 -0.03
N SER A 40 -4.11 12.73 -1.03
CA SER A 40 -3.30 13.40 -2.04
C SER A 40 -3.51 12.77 -3.40
N THR A 41 -3.21 13.54 -4.44
CA THR A 41 -3.15 13.03 -5.81
C THR A 41 -1.80 12.37 -6.07
N ALA A 42 -1.73 11.56 -7.13
CA ALA A 42 -0.46 10.97 -7.55
C ALA A 42 0.57 12.05 -7.89
N ALA A 43 0.14 13.12 -8.55
CA ALA A 43 1.04 14.23 -8.91
C ALA A 43 1.62 14.94 -7.68
N GLU A 44 0.79 15.18 -6.66
CA GLU A 44 1.24 15.77 -5.41
C GLU A 44 2.25 14.87 -4.69
N LEU A 45 1.99 13.57 -4.68
CA LEU A 45 2.91 12.60 -4.06
C LEU A 45 4.24 12.53 -4.79
N SER A 46 4.20 12.52 -6.13
CA SER A 46 5.40 12.54 -6.96
C SER A 46 6.26 13.77 -6.66
N ASP A 47 5.64 14.92 -6.60
CA ASP A 47 6.33 16.18 -6.32
C ASP A 47 6.89 16.23 -4.90
N LYS A 48 6.08 15.87 -3.91
CA LYS A 48 6.46 15.91 -2.50
C LYS A 48 7.57 14.93 -2.17
N LEU A 49 7.46 13.70 -2.68
CA LEU A 49 8.38 12.62 -2.32
C LEU A 49 9.55 12.48 -3.28
N LYS A 50 9.56 13.26 -4.36
CA LYS A 50 10.60 13.19 -5.39
C LYS A 50 10.72 11.79 -6.00
N ILE A 51 9.57 11.18 -6.25
CA ILE A 51 9.46 9.89 -6.91
C ILE A 51 8.88 10.13 -8.30
N PRO A 52 9.43 9.50 -9.35
CA PRO A 52 8.85 9.63 -10.69
C PRO A 52 7.37 9.28 -10.71
N LEU A 53 6.57 10.05 -11.44
CA LEU A 53 5.11 9.89 -11.46
C LEU A 53 4.69 8.48 -11.87
N SER A 54 5.37 7.89 -12.86
CA SER A 54 5.09 6.52 -13.30
C SER A 54 5.29 5.51 -12.17
N SER A 55 6.31 5.71 -11.34
CA SER A 55 6.58 4.87 -10.17
C SER A 55 5.50 5.05 -9.10
N VAL A 56 5.06 6.29 -8.89
CA VAL A 56 3.97 6.58 -7.94
C VAL A 56 2.70 5.86 -8.37
N TYR A 57 2.32 5.93 -9.63
CA TYR A 57 1.12 5.25 -10.13
C TYR A 57 1.21 3.74 -9.96
N LYS A 58 2.37 3.15 -10.25
CA LYS A 58 2.57 1.72 -10.08
C LYS A 58 2.42 1.31 -8.61
N LYS A 59 3.05 2.05 -7.71
CA LYS A 59 2.99 1.76 -6.27
C LYS A 59 1.58 2.00 -5.70
N LEU A 60 0.89 3.04 -6.14
CA LEU A 60 -0.50 3.27 -5.76
C LEU A 60 -1.40 2.14 -6.23
N SER A 61 -1.21 1.66 -7.47
CA SER A 61 -1.98 0.53 -7.99
C SER A 61 -1.76 -0.73 -7.16
N ASP A 62 -0.52 -1.03 -6.82
CA ASP A 62 -0.17 -2.20 -6.00
C ASP A 62 -0.78 -2.09 -4.60
N LEU A 63 -0.67 -0.91 -3.98
CA LEU A 63 -1.23 -0.66 -2.64
C LEU A 63 -2.76 -0.74 -2.64
N GLU A 64 -3.41 -0.23 -3.69
CA GLU A 64 -4.86 -0.30 -3.84
C GLU A 64 -5.32 -1.76 -4.01
N GLU A 65 -4.61 -2.54 -4.81
CA GLU A 65 -4.89 -3.96 -5.00
C GLU A 65 -4.79 -4.73 -3.68
N LEU A 66 -3.85 -4.37 -2.82
CA LEU A 66 -3.70 -4.94 -1.48
C LEU A 66 -4.70 -4.37 -0.46
N THR A 67 -5.56 -3.46 -0.88
CA THR A 67 -6.54 -2.77 -0.03
C THR A 67 -5.93 -1.92 1.09
N LEU A 68 -4.67 -1.53 0.94
CA LEU A 68 -3.99 -0.67 1.92
C LEU A 68 -4.33 0.80 1.74
N ILE A 69 -4.76 1.19 0.56
CA ILE A 69 -5.22 2.54 0.25
C ILE A 69 -6.55 2.46 -0.50
N LYS A 70 -7.23 3.59 -0.54
CA LYS A 70 -8.48 3.73 -1.28
C LYS A 70 -8.51 5.06 -2.04
N VAL A 71 -9.36 5.13 -3.05
CA VAL A 71 -9.71 6.41 -3.67
C VAL A 71 -10.75 7.06 -2.78
N GLU A 72 -10.38 8.15 -2.12
CA GLU A 72 -11.28 8.87 -1.21
C GLU A 72 -12.35 9.63 -2.00
N LYS A 73 -11.94 10.28 -3.06
CA LYS A 73 -12.85 11.03 -3.94
C LYS A 73 -12.20 11.31 -5.29
N TRP A 74 -13.04 11.62 -6.25
CA TRP A 74 -12.63 12.11 -7.55
C TRP A 74 -12.76 13.64 -7.57
N MET A 75 -11.83 14.29 -8.22
CA MET A 75 -11.85 15.73 -8.44
C MET A 75 -11.79 16.02 -9.93
N ILE A 76 -12.25 17.20 -10.30
CA ILE A 76 -12.18 17.66 -11.69
C ILE A 76 -11.34 18.95 -11.68
N SER A 77 -10.28 18.98 -12.50
CA SER A 77 -9.48 20.18 -12.66
C SER A 77 -10.23 21.24 -13.47
N ASP A 78 -9.72 22.48 -13.46
CA ASP A 78 -10.26 23.60 -14.25
C ASP A 78 -10.31 23.26 -15.74
N LYS A 79 -9.45 22.38 -16.21
CA LYS A 79 -9.38 21.94 -17.60
C LYS A 79 -10.26 20.72 -17.88
N GLY A 80 -11.12 20.31 -16.93
CA GLY A 80 -12.03 19.19 -17.09
C GLY A 80 -11.39 17.81 -16.93
N ARG A 81 -10.14 17.72 -16.47
CA ARG A 81 -9.48 16.45 -16.25
C ARG A 81 -9.86 15.88 -14.89
N LYS A 82 -10.23 14.60 -14.87
CA LYS A 82 -10.52 13.89 -13.63
C LYS A 82 -9.23 13.39 -12.99
N PHE A 83 -9.15 13.52 -11.69
CA PHE A 83 -8.03 12.96 -10.93
C PHE A 83 -8.54 12.37 -9.61
N LYS A 84 -7.79 11.40 -9.11
CA LYS A 84 -8.14 10.68 -7.89
C LYS A 84 -7.40 11.26 -6.70
N ILE A 85 -8.09 11.34 -5.57
CA ILE A 85 -7.49 11.63 -4.26
C ILE A 85 -7.38 10.29 -3.54
N TYR A 86 -6.16 9.89 -3.23
CA TYR A 86 -5.86 8.63 -2.54
C TYR A 86 -5.73 8.88 -1.04
N ARG A 87 -6.21 7.94 -0.27
CA ARG A 87 -6.13 7.99 1.19
C ARG A 87 -5.73 6.63 1.74
N SER A 88 -4.89 6.63 2.77
CA SER A 88 -4.54 5.39 3.47
C SER A 88 -5.73 4.83 4.22
N ARG A 89 -5.90 3.52 4.15
CA ARG A 89 -6.87 2.79 4.97
C ARG A 89 -6.25 2.37 6.30
N ILE A 90 -4.94 2.55 6.44
CA ILE A 90 -4.19 2.18 7.62
C ILE A 90 -3.82 3.46 8.36
N LYS A 91 -4.34 3.63 9.56
CA LYS A 91 -4.00 4.78 10.41
C LYS A 91 -2.68 4.57 11.14
N GLN A 92 -2.35 3.33 11.41
CA GLN A 92 -1.14 2.96 12.11
C GLN A 92 -0.76 1.54 11.71
N ALA A 93 0.47 1.36 11.25
CA ALA A 93 0.99 0.04 10.94
C ALA A 93 2.09 -0.28 11.95
N GLU A 94 1.83 -1.26 12.79
CA GLU A 94 2.86 -1.87 13.63
C GLU A 94 3.18 -3.23 13.06
N ILE A 95 4.42 -3.41 12.65
CA ILE A 95 4.91 -4.72 12.30
C ILE A 95 5.63 -5.26 13.52
N SER A 96 4.96 -6.14 14.25
CA SER A 96 5.55 -6.83 15.38
C SER A 96 5.91 -8.24 14.95
N ILE A 97 7.21 -8.50 14.87
CA ILE A 97 7.70 -9.85 14.66
C ILE A 97 7.94 -10.43 16.05
N LYS A 98 6.98 -11.19 16.52
CA LYS A 98 7.15 -11.93 17.77
C LYS A 98 7.95 -13.19 17.47
N LYS A 99 9.06 -13.36 18.18
CA LYS A 99 9.69 -14.68 18.26
C LYS A 99 8.65 -15.66 18.78
N PRO A 100 8.44 -16.79 18.10
CA PRO A 100 7.62 -17.84 18.70
C PRO A 100 8.28 -18.22 20.04
N GLU A 101 7.49 -18.17 21.10
CA GLU A 101 7.97 -18.63 22.39
C GLU A 101 8.40 -20.10 22.26
N PRO A 102 9.57 -20.44 22.80
CA PRO A 102 9.96 -21.84 22.79
C PRO A 102 8.93 -22.63 23.57
N VAL A 103 8.29 -23.56 22.89
CA VAL A 103 7.38 -24.49 23.55
C VAL A 103 8.28 -25.45 24.31
N LEU A 104 8.31 -25.25 25.58
CA LEU A 104 8.99 -26.19 26.46
C LEU A 104 8.11 -27.41 26.66
#